data_4fc19c3dc262bee17fca02d09d16da88
#
_entry.id   4fc19c3dc262bee17fca02d09d16da88
#
_cell.length_a   1.000
_cell.length_b   1.000
_cell.length_c   1.000
_cell.angle_alpha   90.00
_cell.angle_beta   90.00
_cell.angle_gamma   90.00
#
_symmetry.space_group_name_H-M   'P 1'
#
loop_
_entity.id
_entity.type
_entity.pdbx_description
1 polymer ?
#
loop_
_entity_poly.entity_id
_entity_poly.type
_entity_poly.pdbx_seq_one_letter_code
_entity_poly.pdbx_strand_id
1 'polypeptide(L)' 'MKADMVKNLAILLMNQNKDMGINEALAIVFNSDTYQKVMDDKAGLYYQSPRYVFSFLDNEIRNGKIY' A
#
# COMPACT_ATOMS: atom_id res chain seq x y z
N MET A 1 12.94 -6.10 2.82
CA MET A 1 12.41 -6.93 1.71
C MET A 1 11.10 -6.35 1.23
N LYS A 2 10.83 -6.51 -0.04
CA LYS A 2 9.62 -5.95 -0.63
C LYS A 2 8.35 -6.53 -0.01
N ALA A 3 8.39 -7.78 0.36
CA ALA A 3 7.25 -8.41 1.02
C ALA A 3 6.94 -7.75 2.36
N ASP A 4 7.96 -7.27 3.05
CA ASP A 4 7.75 -6.57 4.32
C ASP A 4 7.02 -5.25 4.11
N MET A 5 7.33 -4.57 3.01
CA MET A 5 6.65 -3.32 2.70
C MET A 5 5.16 -3.56 2.45
N VAL A 6 4.83 -4.59 1.69
CA VAL A 6 3.43 -4.95 1.42
C VAL A 6 2.70 -5.27 2.72
N LYS A 7 3.34 -6.04 3.58
CA LYS A 7 2.76 -6.39 4.86
C LYS A 7 2.51 -5.15 5.71
N ASN A 8 3.48 -4.24 5.75
CA ASN A 8 3.33 -3.02 6.52
C ASN A 8 2.20 -2.14 5.99
N LEU A 9 2.06 -2.07 4.68
CA LEU A 9 0.97 -1.30 4.08
C LEU A 9 -0.38 -1.90 4.47
N ALA A 10 -0.49 -3.22 4.45
CA ALA A 10 -1.73 -3.88 4.84
C ALA A 10 -2.05 -3.60 6.31
N ILE A 11 -1.04 -3.65 7.18
CA ILE A 11 -1.25 -3.36 8.59
C ILE A 11 -1.75 -1.93 8.79
N LEU A 12 -1.16 -0.98 8.08
CA LEU A 12 -1.57 0.41 8.18
C LEU A 12 -3.02 0.60 7.71
N LEU A 13 -3.40 -0.12 6.64
CA LEU A 13 -4.77 -0.08 6.17
C LEU A 13 -5.73 -0.61 7.24
N MET A 14 -5.37 -1.71 7.88
CA MET A 14 -6.21 -2.30 8.91
C MET A 14 -6.34 -1.39 10.12
N ASN A 15 -5.27 -0.68 10.47
CA ASN A 15 -5.31 0.26 11.57
C ASN A 15 -6.24 1.44 11.28
N GLN A 16 -6.28 1.84 10.02
CA GLN A 16 -7.11 2.95 9.61
C GLN A 16 -8.57 2.54 9.41
N ASN A 17 -8.78 1.29 9.04
CA ASN A 17 -10.11 0.74 8.77
C ASN A 17 -10.32 -0.49 9.65
N LYS A 18 -10.87 -0.29 10.82
CA LYS A 18 -10.91 -1.35 11.84
C LYS A 18 -11.78 -2.53 11.46
N ASP A 19 -12.71 -2.32 10.56
CA ASP A 19 -13.57 -3.41 10.09
C ASP A 19 -12.92 -4.23 8.98
N MET A 20 -11.76 -3.79 8.49
CA MET A 20 -11.10 -4.46 7.38
C MET A 20 -10.27 -5.65 7.87
N GLY A 21 -10.44 -6.79 7.22
CA GLY A 21 -9.63 -7.96 7.50
C GLY A 21 -8.31 -7.93 6.75
N ILE A 22 -7.39 -8.82 7.16
CA ILE A 22 -6.07 -8.88 6.52
C ILE A 22 -6.17 -9.23 5.04
N ASN A 23 -7.06 -10.15 4.69
CA ASN A 23 -7.21 -10.56 3.29
C ASN A 23 -7.68 -9.40 2.43
N GLU A 24 -8.60 -8.62 2.95
CA GLU A 24 -9.10 -7.46 2.23
C GLU A 24 -8.02 -6.40 2.08
N ALA A 25 -7.26 -6.16 3.14
CA ALA A 25 -6.18 -5.19 3.10
C ALA A 25 -5.12 -5.58 2.07
N LEU A 26 -4.75 -6.85 2.07
CA LEU A 26 -3.77 -7.34 1.11
C LEU A 26 -4.29 -7.23 -0.32
N ALA A 27 -5.57 -7.52 -0.53
CA ALA A 27 -6.15 -7.40 -1.86
C ALA A 27 -6.09 -5.96 -2.35
N ILE A 28 -6.39 -5.01 -1.48
CA ILE A 28 -6.33 -3.60 -1.85
C ILE A 28 -4.90 -3.22 -2.23
N VAL A 29 -3.93 -3.63 -1.41
CA VAL A 29 -2.54 -3.30 -1.69
C VAL A 29 -2.09 -3.91 -3.02
N PHE A 30 -2.39 -5.19 -3.25
CA PHE A 30 -1.94 -5.86 -4.46
C PHE A 30 -2.58 -5.29 -5.73
N ASN A 31 -3.76 -4.70 -5.62
CA ASN A 31 -4.45 -4.12 -6.78
C ASN A 31 -4.15 -2.64 -6.97
N SER A 32 -3.30 -2.07 -6.11
CA SER A 32 -3.02 -0.64 -6.17
C SER A 32 -1.88 -0.32 -7.11
N ASP A 33 -1.86 0.90 -7.63
CA ASP A 33 -0.73 1.40 -8.39
C ASP A 33 0.49 1.58 -7.48
N THR A 34 0.24 1.87 -6.21
CA THR A 34 1.32 2.00 -5.24
C THR A 34 2.12 0.70 -5.13
N TYR A 35 1.42 -0.44 -5.17
CA TYR A 35 2.09 -1.72 -5.15
C TYR A 35 3.04 -1.88 -6.33
N GLN A 36 2.58 -1.48 -7.52
CA GLN A 36 3.40 -1.56 -8.71
C GLN A 36 4.67 -0.74 -8.54
N LYS A 37 4.55 0.44 -7.95
CA LYS A 37 5.69 1.31 -7.74
C LYS A 37 6.64 0.75 -6.71
N VAL A 38 6.12 0.07 -5.69
CA VAL A 38 6.99 -0.58 -4.70
C VAL A 38 7.81 -1.68 -5.35
N MET A 39 7.19 -2.42 -6.27
CA MET A 39 7.89 -3.51 -6.95
C MET A 39 8.83 -3.02 -8.03
N ASP A 40 8.70 -1.77 -8.45
CA ASP A 40 9.55 -1.19 -9.48
C ASP A 40 10.78 -0.59 -8.84
N ASP A 41 11.92 -1.19 -9.09
CA ASP A 41 13.18 -0.73 -8.50
C ASP A 41 13.49 0.71 -8.91
N LYS A 42 13.05 1.12 -10.07
CA LYS A 42 13.32 2.47 -10.56
C LYS A 42 12.54 3.53 -9.81
N ALA A 43 11.36 3.17 -9.31
CA ALA A 43 10.54 4.13 -8.57
C ALA A 43 11.12 4.44 -7.20
N GLY A 44 11.85 3.49 -6.62
CA GLY A 44 12.51 3.72 -5.35
C GLY A 44 11.62 3.74 -4.12
N LEU A 45 10.34 3.44 -4.26
CA LEU A 45 9.44 3.45 -3.11
C LEU A 45 9.79 2.37 -2.09
N TYR A 46 10.38 1.29 -2.58
CA TYR A 46 10.79 0.20 -1.71
C TYR A 46 11.75 0.68 -0.61
N TYR A 47 12.52 1.72 -0.91
CA TYR A 47 13.53 2.22 0.04
C TYR A 47 12.98 3.28 0.98
N GLN A 48 11.73 3.68 0.79
CA GLN A 48 11.11 4.69 1.64
C GLN A 48 10.45 4.04 2.85
N SER A 49 10.10 4.87 3.85
CA SER A 49 9.42 4.34 5.01
C SER A 49 8.01 3.87 4.64
N PRO A 50 7.49 2.86 5.38
CA PRO A 50 6.12 2.39 5.11
C PRO A 50 5.09 3.51 5.19
N ARG A 51 5.25 4.45 6.11
CA ARG A 51 4.28 5.54 6.24
C ARG A 51 4.30 6.45 5.03
N TYR A 52 5.48 6.69 4.50
CA TYR A 52 5.61 7.52 3.31
C TYR A 52 4.92 6.86 2.12
N VAL A 53 5.17 5.57 1.94
CA VAL A 53 4.55 4.82 0.85
C VAL A 53 3.04 4.73 1.07
N PHE A 54 2.62 4.56 2.31
CA PHE A 54 1.21 4.46 2.61
C PHE A 54 0.47 5.74 2.25
N SER A 55 1.13 6.90 2.33
CA SER A 55 0.47 8.14 1.96
C SER A 55 0.05 8.14 0.50
N PHE A 56 0.84 7.51 -0.37
CA PHE A 56 0.45 7.36 -1.77
C PHE A 56 -0.73 6.42 -1.91
N LEU A 57 -0.70 5.31 -1.18
CA LEU A 57 -1.78 4.34 -1.22
C LEU A 57 -3.07 4.96 -0.71
N ASP A 58 -2.99 5.70 0.37
CA ASP A 58 -4.15 6.35 0.96
C ASP A 58 -4.77 7.34 -0.01
N ASN A 59 -3.94 8.15 -0.67
CA ASN A 59 -4.43 9.10 -1.67
C ASN A 59 -5.09 8.38 -2.83
N GLU A 60 -4.51 7.27 -3.25
CA GLU A 60 -5.04 6.50 -4.35
C GLU A 60 -6.44 5.97 -4.01
N ILE A 61 -6.61 5.47 -2.80
CA ILE A 61 -7.88 4.93 -2.35
C ILE A 61 -8.92 6.04 -2.23
N ARG A 62 -8.52 7.18 -1.66
CA ARG A 62 -9.45 8.28 -1.44
C ARG A 62 -9.93 8.90 -2.74
N ASN A 63 -9.06 8.94 -3.72
CA ASN A 63 -9.41 9.53 -5.01
C ASN A 63 -10.15 8.56 -5.91
N GLY A 64 -10.32 7.34 -5.46
CA GLY A 64 -11.02 6.33 -6.22
C GLY A 64 -10.25 5.90 -7.41
N LYS A 65 -9.01 6.16 -7.45
CA LYS A 65 -8.23 5.83 -8.30
C LYS A 65 -8.15 5.82 -9.35
N ILE A 66 -7.93 6.13 -9.82
CA ILE A 66 -7.36 6.09 -10.58
C ILE A 66 -7.59 5.67 -11.74
N TYR A 67 -7.83 5.70 -12.40
CA TYR A 67 -8.11 5.45 -13.59
C TYR A 67 -9.26 4.94 -13.62
#